data_45994d6f796e21d7353ba941caa7599f
#
_entry.id   45994d6f796e21d7353ba941caa7599f
#
_cell.length_a   1.000
_cell.length_b   1.000
_cell.length_c   1.000
_cell.angle_alpha   90.00
_cell.angle_beta   90.00
_cell.angle_gamma   90.00
#
_symmetry.space_group_name_H-M   'P 1'
#
loop_
_entity.id
_entity.type
_entity.pdbx_description
1 polymer ?
#
loop_
_entity_poly.entity_id
_entity_poly.type
_entity_poly.pdbx_seq_one_letter_code
_entity_poly.pdbx_strand_id
1 'polypeptide(L)'
;NVRAFFKKYSKGLTGPKNFTLVAAFLSKGQVGKSISAENIADCWNKNFSFLGGKKLTSRTYGTRAKENEWLDSKKYGFYELTSKWQKIFD
;
A
#
# COMPACT_ATOMS: atom_id res chain seq x y z
N ASN A 1 -12.66 -6.64 9.23
CA ASN A 1 -11.40 -7.36 9.27
C ASN A 1 -10.56 -7.09 8.03
N VAL A 2 -9.33 -7.56 8.02
CA VAL A 2 -8.37 -7.26 6.96
C VAL A 2 -8.82 -7.76 5.58
N ARG A 3 -9.38 -8.95 5.51
CA ARG A 3 -9.83 -9.53 4.24
C ARG A 3 -11.01 -8.76 3.66
N ALA A 4 -11.96 -8.41 4.52
CA ALA A 4 -13.12 -7.63 4.08
C ALA A 4 -12.69 -6.24 3.58
N PHE A 5 -11.71 -5.62 4.23
CA PHE A 5 -11.17 -4.33 3.82
C PHE A 5 -10.60 -4.43 2.40
N PHE A 6 -9.72 -5.39 2.14
CA PHE A 6 -9.11 -5.51 0.82
C PHE A 6 -10.11 -5.94 -0.24
N LYS A 7 -11.03 -6.83 0.10
CA LYS A 7 -12.08 -7.22 -0.83
C LYS A 7 -12.93 -6.03 -1.27
N LYS A 8 -13.20 -5.11 -0.34
CA LYS A 8 -14.02 -3.93 -0.62
C LYS A 8 -13.27 -2.87 -1.43
N TYR A 9 -12.02 -2.57 -1.05
CA TYR A 9 -11.32 -1.39 -1.56
C TYR A 9 -10.30 -1.66 -2.66
N SER A 10 -9.86 -2.90 -2.85
CA SER A 10 -8.82 -3.21 -3.83
C SER A 10 -9.33 -3.37 -5.26
N LYS A 11 -10.63 -3.41 -5.46
CA LYS A 11 -11.22 -3.63 -6.78
C LYS A 11 -10.77 -2.55 -7.76
N GLY A 12 -10.26 -2.98 -8.90
CA GLY A 12 -9.83 -2.06 -9.95
C GLY A 12 -8.50 -1.38 -9.70
N LEU A 13 -7.85 -1.63 -8.56
CA LEU A 13 -6.56 -1.01 -8.26
C LEU A 13 -5.42 -1.81 -8.89
N THR A 14 -4.45 -1.09 -9.43
CA THR A 14 -3.21 -1.69 -9.96
C THR A 14 -2.19 -1.89 -8.84
N GLY A 15 -1.04 -2.50 -9.17
CA GLY A 15 -0.02 -2.81 -8.18
C GLY A 15 0.40 -1.65 -7.27
N PRO A 16 0.83 -0.50 -7.82
CA PRO A 16 1.23 0.64 -6.96
C PRO A 16 0.09 1.17 -6.10
N LYS A 17 -1.14 1.18 -6.62
CA LYS A 17 -2.31 1.61 -5.85
C LYS A 17 -2.61 0.62 -4.73
N ASN A 18 -2.52 -0.68 -5.01
CA ASN A 18 -2.70 -1.70 -3.98
C ASN A 18 -1.61 -1.62 -2.91
N PHE A 19 -0.38 -1.32 -3.30
CA PHE A 19 0.71 -1.12 -2.34
C PHE A 19 0.37 0.03 -1.37
N THR A 20 -0.13 1.12 -1.91
CA THR A 20 -0.58 2.26 -1.11
C THR A 20 -1.75 1.86 -0.20
N LEU A 21 -2.68 1.06 -0.71
CA LEU A 21 -3.83 0.59 0.07
C LEU A 21 -3.38 -0.24 1.28
N VAL A 22 -2.39 -1.11 1.10
CA VAL A 22 -1.85 -1.89 2.22
C VAL A 22 -1.22 -0.96 3.26
N ALA A 23 -0.46 0.03 2.83
CA ALA A 23 0.11 1.01 3.75
C ALA A 23 -0.99 1.77 4.50
N ALA A 24 -2.07 2.13 3.80
CA ALA A 24 -3.21 2.81 4.42
C ALA A 24 -3.88 1.92 5.47
N PHE A 25 -4.04 0.64 5.19
CA PHE A 25 -4.61 -0.29 6.15
C PHE A 25 -3.74 -0.37 7.42
N LEU A 26 -2.44 -0.53 7.25
CA LEU A 26 -1.52 -0.69 8.38
C LEU A 26 -1.38 0.58 9.21
N SER A 27 -1.48 1.74 8.57
CA SER A 27 -1.40 3.03 9.26
C SER A 27 -2.77 3.54 9.72
N LYS A 28 -3.83 2.79 9.42
CA LYS A 28 -5.22 3.19 9.71
C LYS A 28 -5.57 4.54 9.08
N GLY A 29 -5.02 4.79 7.90
CA GLY A 29 -5.27 6.03 7.16
C GLY A 29 -4.55 7.25 7.72
N GLN A 30 -3.63 7.08 8.66
CA GLN A 30 -2.91 8.21 9.26
C GLN A 30 -1.78 8.68 8.37
N VAL A 31 -1.89 9.91 7.88
CA VAL A 31 -0.83 10.55 7.10
C VAL A 31 0.40 10.76 7.98
N GLY A 32 1.57 10.44 7.43
CA GLY A 32 2.84 10.64 8.13
C GLY A 32 3.24 9.53 9.09
N LYS A 33 2.39 8.50 9.26
CA LYS A 33 2.74 7.38 10.12
C LYS A 33 3.66 6.42 9.36
N SER A 34 4.85 6.18 9.90
CA SER A 34 5.86 5.34 9.27
C SER A 34 5.49 3.85 9.36
N ILE A 35 5.48 3.17 8.22
CA ILE A 35 5.21 1.74 8.12
C ILE A 35 6.39 1.09 7.40
N SER A 36 6.92 -0.01 7.94
CA SER A 36 8.04 -0.68 7.30
C SER A 36 7.61 -1.39 6.01
N ALA A 37 8.50 -1.39 5.02
CA ALA A 37 8.29 -2.13 3.78
C ALA A 37 8.07 -3.61 4.07
N GLU A 38 8.75 -4.15 5.09
CA GLU A 38 8.60 -5.54 5.50
C GLU A 38 7.17 -5.83 5.97
N ASN A 39 6.60 -4.95 6.79
CA ASN A 39 5.21 -5.12 7.25
C ASN A 39 4.22 -5.00 6.09
N ILE A 40 4.48 -4.11 5.15
CA ILE A 40 3.65 -3.99 3.94
C ILE A 40 3.70 -5.30 3.15
N ALA A 41 4.90 -5.85 2.94
CA ALA A 41 5.07 -7.09 2.20
C ALA A 41 4.39 -8.26 2.90
N ASP A 42 4.53 -8.36 4.22
CA ASP A 42 3.89 -9.44 4.99
C ASP A 42 2.36 -9.37 4.88
N CYS A 43 1.80 -8.18 5.02
CA CYS A 43 0.36 -7.99 4.90
C CYS A 43 -0.12 -8.30 3.49
N TRP A 44 0.60 -7.82 2.47
CA TRP A 44 0.29 -8.12 1.07
C TRP A 44 0.28 -9.63 0.84
N ASN A 45 1.33 -10.32 1.29
CA ASN A 45 1.49 -11.75 1.00
C ASN A 45 0.46 -12.62 1.71
N LYS A 46 -0.07 -12.17 2.84
CA LYS A 46 -1.15 -12.87 3.53
C LYS A 46 -2.51 -12.66 2.85
N ASN A 47 -2.62 -11.65 2.00
CA ASN A 47 -3.88 -11.26 1.37
C ASN A 47 -3.76 -11.11 -0.14
N PHE A 48 -2.77 -11.74 -0.75
CA PHE A 48 -2.43 -11.49 -2.14
C PHE A 48 -3.57 -11.78 -3.13
N SER A 49 -4.46 -12.70 -2.78
CA SER A 49 -5.60 -13.02 -3.67
C SER A 49 -6.51 -11.82 -3.92
N PHE A 50 -6.52 -10.84 -3.01
CA PHE A 50 -7.29 -9.61 -3.17
C PHE A 50 -6.44 -8.48 -3.78
N LEU A 51 -5.15 -8.70 -3.93
CA LEU A 51 -4.19 -7.66 -4.31
C LEU A 51 -3.48 -8.00 -5.62
N GLY A 52 -4.25 -8.43 -6.61
CA GLY A 52 -3.72 -8.77 -7.92
C GLY A 52 -3.40 -10.24 -8.13
N GLY A 53 -3.59 -11.08 -7.12
CA GLY A 53 -3.42 -12.53 -7.23
C GLY A 53 -1.98 -13.01 -7.16
N LYS A 54 -1.02 -12.14 -6.87
CA LYS A 54 0.40 -12.50 -6.78
C LYS A 54 1.04 -11.93 -5.54
N LYS A 55 1.98 -12.67 -4.96
CA LYS A 55 2.77 -12.18 -3.84
C LYS A 55 3.65 -11.01 -4.26
N LEU A 56 3.97 -10.16 -3.31
CA LEU A 56 4.83 -9.01 -3.55
C LEU A 56 6.28 -9.45 -3.69
N THR A 57 6.86 -9.27 -4.88
CA THR A 57 8.21 -9.71 -5.17
C THR A 57 9.15 -8.57 -5.55
N SER A 58 8.63 -7.35 -5.67
CA SER A 58 9.39 -6.22 -6.18
C SER A 58 9.14 -4.97 -5.37
N ARG A 59 10.14 -4.10 -5.31
CA ARG A 59 10.02 -2.78 -4.70
C ARG A 59 9.47 -1.74 -5.66
N THR A 60 9.22 -2.13 -6.91
CA THR A 60 8.75 -1.22 -7.96
C THR A 60 7.46 -0.51 -7.56
N TYR A 61 6.55 -1.22 -6.91
CA TYR A 61 5.27 -0.64 -6.53
C TYR A 61 5.44 0.50 -5.52
N GLY A 62 6.33 0.32 -4.55
CA GLY A 62 6.62 1.39 -3.59
C GLY A 62 7.25 2.59 -4.26
N THR A 63 8.19 2.36 -5.18
CA THR A 63 8.82 3.43 -5.94
C THR A 63 7.80 4.21 -6.76
N ARG A 64 6.91 3.49 -7.46
CA ARG A 64 5.87 4.14 -8.27
C ARG A 64 4.87 4.91 -7.41
N ALA A 65 4.52 4.37 -6.24
CA ALA A 65 3.64 5.08 -5.32
C ALA A 65 4.27 6.40 -4.84
N LYS A 66 5.58 6.39 -4.61
CA LYS A 66 6.31 7.63 -4.26
C LYS A 66 6.30 8.62 -5.42
N GLU A 67 6.54 8.14 -6.63
CA GLU A 67 6.53 9.00 -7.83
C GLU A 67 5.17 9.65 -8.04
N ASN A 68 4.10 8.95 -7.69
CA ASN A 68 2.75 9.48 -7.78
C ASN A 68 2.35 10.31 -6.57
N GLU A 69 3.25 10.48 -5.62
CA GLU A 69 3.03 11.28 -4.42
C GLU A 69 1.95 10.72 -3.47
N TRP A 70 1.62 9.44 -3.59
CA TRP A 70 0.71 8.78 -2.64
C TRP A 70 1.42 8.39 -1.37
N LEU A 71 2.69 8.00 -1.49
CA LEU A 71 3.55 7.64 -0.36
C LEU A 71 4.81 8.50 -0.37
N ASP A 72 5.40 8.64 0.81
CA ASP A 72 6.71 9.23 0.96
C ASP A 72 7.60 8.26 1.76
N SER A 73 8.91 8.43 1.64
CA SER A 73 9.87 7.58 2.35
C SER A 73 11.00 8.46 2.87
N LYS A 74 10.89 8.86 4.13
CA LYS A 74 11.92 9.69 4.78
C LYS A 74 13.08 8.86 5.30
N LYS A 75 12.88 7.54 5.40
CA LYS A 75 13.88 6.60 5.87
C LYS A 75 13.82 5.36 5.00
N TYR A 76 14.99 4.86 4.58
CA TYR A 76 15.07 3.68 3.73
C TYR A 76 14.31 2.51 4.37
N GLY A 77 13.47 1.85 3.59
CA GLY A 77 12.71 0.71 4.06
C GLY A 77 11.42 1.06 4.80
N PHE A 78 11.06 2.34 4.88
CA PHE A 78 9.84 2.78 5.54
C PHE A 78 9.05 3.69 4.61
N TYR A 79 7.73 3.60 4.71
CA TYR A 79 6.81 4.41 3.90
C TYR A 79 5.78 5.07 4.80
N GLU A 80 5.27 6.21 4.36
CA GLU A 80 4.19 6.89 5.05
C GLU A 80 3.20 7.45 4.02
N LEU A 81 1.93 7.54 4.39
CA LEU A 81 0.92 8.13 3.52
C LEU A 81 1.16 9.64 3.40
N THR A 82 0.91 10.18 2.20
CA THR A 82 0.83 11.61 2.00
C THR A 82 -0.64 12.05 2.05
N SER A 83 -0.87 13.36 2.05
CA SER A 83 -2.23 13.89 1.99
C SER A 83 -2.96 13.53 0.69
N LYS A 84 -2.23 13.05 -0.32
CA LYS A 84 -2.78 12.70 -1.64
C LYS A 84 -3.07 11.21 -1.80
N TRP A 85 -2.88 10.39 -0.77
CA TRP A 85 -2.98 8.94 -0.91
C TRP A 85 -4.34 8.45 -1.39
N GLN A 86 -5.41 9.16 -1.05
CA GLN A 86 -6.77 8.74 -1.44
C GLN A 86 -7.03 8.88 -2.94
N LYS A 87 -6.13 9.51 -3.68
CA LYS A 87 -6.23 9.57 -5.14
C LYS A 87 -6.09 8.21 -5.80
N ILE A 88 -5.65 7.19 -5.06
CA ILE A 88 -5.62 5.83 -5.60
C ILE A 88 -7.02 5.35 -6.03
N PHE A 89 -8.07 5.93 -5.47
CA PHE A 89 -9.45 5.55 -5.80
C PHE A 89 -10.04 6.36 -6.95
N ASP A 90 -9.33 7.33 -7.47
CA ASP A 90 -9.81 8.17 -8.57
C ASP A 90 -9.73 7.47 -9.94
#